data_879437ca29ad7aa845790f01e98fd00a
#
_entry.id   879437ca29ad7aa845790f01e98fd00a
#
_cell.length_a   1.000
_cell.length_b   1.000
_cell.length_c   1.000
_cell.angle_alpha   90.00
_cell.angle_beta   90.00
_cell.angle_gamma   90.00
#
_symmetry.space_group_name_H-M   'P 1'
#
loop_
_entity.id
_entity.type
_entity.pdbx_description
1 polymer ?
#
loop_
_entity_poly.entity_id
_entity_poly.type
_entity_poly.pdbx_seq_one_letter_code
_entity_poly.pdbx_strand_id
1 'polypeptide(L)'
;MKLAHNIGTHKHPNYHTREQIIACDDSIGFDGIYQNVYDNQDVLVNKSGIMFVMGDFLGKDNTFDLAHVPALEKYCTLEQVQELCGKYDFELGWHTWSHRDLCNLSDEEIRREVTSPFPCKYFAYPYGTFNERVVRIVKEAGYEKAYSVTQGTLNINVPDYQFKIHRNYVSWI
;
A
#
# COMPACT_ATOMS: atom_id res chain seq x y z
N MET A 1 18.88 7.86 1.44
CA MET A 1 17.46 7.60 1.11
C MET A 1 17.12 6.24 1.72
N LYS A 2 16.30 6.22 2.78
CA LYS A 2 15.89 4.96 3.39
C LYS A 2 14.99 4.22 2.40
N LEU A 3 15.25 2.95 2.17
CA LEU A 3 14.41 2.08 1.34
C LEU A 3 13.08 1.91 2.06
N ALA A 4 11.97 2.15 1.37
CA ALA A 4 10.67 1.83 1.90
C ALA A 4 10.52 0.31 1.98
N HIS A 5 10.29 -0.21 3.15
CA HIS A 5 9.98 -1.62 3.35
C HIS A 5 8.46 -1.79 3.26
N ASN A 6 8.01 -2.79 2.56
CA ASN A 6 6.60 -3.14 2.50
C ASN A 6 6.34 -4.35 3.38
N ILE A 7 5.41 -4.22 4.30
CA ILE A 7 4.80 -5.37 4.96
C ILE A 7 3.68 -5.81 4.03
N GLY A 8 4.06 -6.55 2.99
CA GLY A 8 3.13 -6.91 1.93
C GLY A 8 2.45 -8.24 2.15
N THR A 9 1.28 -8.34 1.60
CA THR A 9 0.25 -9.33 1.80
C THR A 9 0.47 -10.69 1.12
N HIS A 10 1.53 -10.92 0.35
CA HIS A 10 1.46 -12.03 -0.62
C HIS A 10 2.15 -13.35 -0.26
N LYS A 11 2.78 -13.52 0.91
CA LYS A 11 3.46 -14.79 1.21
C LYS A 11 3.47 -15.28 2.67
N HIS A 12 2.83 -14.62 3.62
CA HIS A 12 2.87 -15.06 5.01
C HIS A 12 1.49 -15.10 5.67
N PRO A 13 1.15 -16.17 6.40
CA PRO A 13 -0.18 -16.39 6.98
C PRO A 13 -0.50 -15.52 8.22
N ASN A 14 0.38 -14.64 8.64
CA ASN A 14 0.21 -13.79 9.82
C ASN A 14 0.58 -12.34 9.48
N TYR A 15 -0.30 -11.69 8.73
CA TYR A 15 -0.07 -10.33 8.27
C TYR A 15 -0.17 -9.33 9.41
N HIS A 16 0.85 -8.47 9.50
CA HIS A 16 0.88 -7.36 10.44
C HIS A 16 0.74 -7.80 11.90
N THR A 17 1.37 -8.92 12.29
CA THR A 17 1.44 -9.25 13.72
C THR A 17 2.25 -8.17 14.44
N ARG A 18 2.01 -8.05 15.76
CA ARG A 18 2.75 -7.12 16.62
C ARG A 18 4.26 -7.30 16.47
N GLU A 19 4.73 -8.54 16.50
CA GLU A 19 6.14 -8.91 16.40
C GLU A 19 6.74 -8.49 15.05
N GLN A 20 5.98 -8.67 13.98
CA GLN A 20 6.40 -8.28 12.63
C GLN A 20 6.58 -6.76 12.52
N ILE A 21 5.60 -5.98 12.98
CA ILE A 21 5.68 -4.52 12.94
C ILE A 21 6.84 -4.02 13.80
N ILE A 22 7.04 -4.59 14.99
CA ILE A 22 8.16 -4.22 15.88
C ILE A 22 9.50 -4.47 15.21
N ALA A 23 9.64 -5.59 14.51
CA ALA A 23 10.89 -5.98 13.85
C ALA A 23 11.18 -5.22 12.56
N CYS A 24 10.22 -4.46 12.01
CA CYS A 24 10.46 -3.63 10.84
C CYS A 24 11.34 -2.41 11.17
N ASP A 25 12.04 -1.94 10.15
CA ASP A 25 12.70 -0.63 10.19
C ASP A 25 11.70 0.50 10.47
N ASP A 26 12.21 1.69 10.79
CA ASP A 26 11.39 2.85 11.14
C ASP A 26 10.51 3.38 10.00
N SER A 27 10.71 2.93 8.75
CA SER A 27 9.94 3.36 7.58
C SER A 27 9.19 2.19 6.96
N ILE A 28 7.86 2.22 7.01
CA ILE A 28 6.98 1.10 6.65
C ILE A 28 5.92 1.54 5.64
N GLY A 29 5.62 0.67 4.66
CA GLY A 29 4.45 0.80 3.80
C GLY A 29 3.45 -0.34 4.06
N PHE A 30 2.19 -0.02 4.22
CA PHE A 30 1.11 -0.98 4.34
C PHE A 30 0.23 -0.97 3.10
N ASP A 31 0.00 -2.12 2.48
CA ASP A 31 -0.99 -2.29 1.41
C ASP A 31 -2.26 -2.90 2.01
N GLY A 32 -3.21 -2.02 2.34
CA GLY A 32 -4.36 -2.37 3.16
C GLY A 32 -3.99 -2.47 4.65
N ILE A 33 -4.77 -1.85 5.50
CA ILE A 33 -4.53 -1.83 6.94
C ILE A 33 -5.58 -2.69 7.62
N TYR A 34 -5.13 -3.75 8.29
CA TYR A 34 -6.01 -4.65 9.02
C TYR A 34 -6.35 -4.13 10.42
N GLN A 35 -7.49 -4.56 10.95
CA GLN A 35 -8.00 -4.18 12.26
C GLN A 35 -7.02 -4.50 13.39
N ASN A 36 -6.25 -5.58 13.27
CA ASN A 36 -5.24 -5.93 14.27
C ASN A 36 -4.13 -4.88 14.41
N VAL A 37 -3.81 -4.12 13.36
CA VAL A 37 -2.86 -2.97 13.45
C VAL A 37 -3.48 -1.86 14.27
N TYR A 38 -4.76 -1.56 14.07
CA TYR A 38 -5.49 -0.57 14.85
C TYR A 38 -5.60 -0.96 16.32
N ASP A 39 -5.93 -2.21 16.60
CA ASP A 39 -6.06 -2.73 17.97
C ASP A 39 -4.73 -2.78 18.74
N ASN A 40 -3.60 -2.87 18.03
CA ASN A 40 -2.24 -2.90 18.58
C ASN A 40 -1.41 -1.69 18.15
N GLN A 41 -2.02 -0.54 17.96
CA GLN A 41 -1.42 0.67 17.37
C GLN A 41 -0.19 1.22 18.12
N ASP A 42 0.05 0.82 19.37
CA ASP A 42 1.26 1.18 20.12
C ASP A 42 2.56 0.71 19.41
N VAL A 43 2.49 -0.30 18.55
CA VAL A 43 3.64 -0.76 17.73
C VAL A 43 4.08 0.25 16.69
N LEU A 44 3.23 1.24 16.36
CA LEU A 44 3.52 2.30 15.40
C LEU A 44 4.33 3.46 16.01
N VAL A 45 4.54 3.46 17.31
CA VAL A 45 5.36 4.49 17.99
C VAL A 45 6.79 4.47 17.43
N ASN A 46 7.31 5.65 17.10
CA ASN A 46 8.61 5.86 16.46
C ASN A 46 8.75 5.25 15.03
N LYS A 47 7.66 4.86 14.42
CA LYS A 47 7.64 4.43 13.02
C LYS A 47 6.97 5.49 12.16
N SER A 48 7.37 5.53 10.89
CA SER A 48 6.83 6.45 9.90
C SER A 48 6.55 5.71 8.59
N GLY A 49 5.70 6.24 7.75
CA GLY A 49 5.48 5.61 6.45
C GLY A 49 4.18 5.99 5.76
N ILE A 50 3.68 5.07 4.97
CA ILE A 50 2.48 5.29 4.17
C ILE A 50 1.51 4.12 4.39
N MET A 51 0.26 4.46 4.68
CA MET A 51 -0.85 3.53 4.76
C MET A 51 -1.67 3.61 3.47
N PHE A 52 -1.50 2.62 2.59
CA PHE A 52 -2.26 2.56 1.34
C PHE A 52 -3.61 1.90 1.58
N VAL A 53 -4.69 2.55 1.18
CA VAL A 53 -6.05 2.04 1.36
C VAL A 53 -6.68 1.63 0.04
N MET A 54 -7.44 0.55 0.08
CA MET A 54 -8.24 0.02 -1.03
C MET A 54 -9.71 0.36 -0.79
N GLY A 55 -10.31 1.14 -1.70
CA GLY A 55 -11.62 1.75 -1.48
C GLY A 55 -12.74 0.76 -1.17
N ASP A 56 -12.85 -0.29 -1.98
CA ASP A 56 -13.94 -1.26 -1.86
C ASP A 56 -13.83 -2.17 -0.62
N PHE A 57 -12.66 -2.21 0.03
CA PHE A 57 -12.40 -3.11 1.14
C PHE A 57 -12.38 -2.42 2.51
N LEU A 58 -12.42 -1.10 2.55
CA LEU A 58 -12.47 -0.35 3.82
C LEU A 58 -13.63 -0.85 4.71
N GLY A 59 -13.30 -1.27 5.93
CA GLY A 59 -14.23 -1.80 6.91
C GLY A 59 -14.82 -3.18 6.59
N LYS A 60 -14.38 -3.83 5.52
CA LYS A 60 -14.80 -5.18 5.11
C LYS A 60 -13.73 -6.22 5.45
N ASP A 61 -14.09 -7.49 5.33
CA ASP A 61 -13.13 -8.58 5.45
C ASP A 61 -12.32 -8.79 4.15
N ASN A 62 -11.27 -9.62 4.25
CA ASN A 62 -10.38 -9.94 3.15
C ASN A 62 -10.83 -11.15 2.32
N THR A 63 -12.12 -11.41 2.23
CA THR A 63 -12.68 -12.60 1.53
C THR A 63 -12.16 -12.72 0.09
N PHE A 64 -11.88 -11.58 -0.58
CA PHE A 64 -11.37 -11.58 -1.95
C PHE A 64 -9.93 -12.13 -2.09
N ASP A 65 -9.17 -12.15 -1.00
CA ASP A 65 -7.75 -12.50 -0.99
C ASP A 65 -7.43 -13.77 -0.18
N LEU A 66 -8.45 -14.53 0.21
CA LEU A 66 -8.29 -15.77 1.02
C LEU A 66 -7.40 -16.83 0.35
N ALA A 67 -7.23 -16.78 -0.97
CA ALA A 67 -6.29 -17.65 -1.66
C ALA A 67 -4.83 -17.35 -1.31
N HIS A 68 -4.53 -16.11 -0.89
CA HIS A 68 -3.20 -15.65 -0.54
C HIS A 68 -3.05 -15.40 0.96
N VAL A 69 -4.15 -15.03 1.62
CA VAL A 69 -4.24 -14.75 3.06
C VAL A 69 -5.22 -15.75 3.67
N PRO A 70 -4.77 -16.90 4.18
CA PRO A 70 -5.65 -17.97 4.62
C PRO A 70 -6.42 -17.67 5.93
N ALA A 71 -6.16 -16.55 6.57
CA ALA A 71 -6.90 -16.08 7.74
C ALA A 71 -7.94 -15.04 7.36
N LEU A 72 -9.16 -15.16 7.87
CA LEU A 72 -10.18 -14.14 7.70
C LEU A 72 -9.86 -12.95 8.62
N GLU A 73 -9.49 -11.84 8.00
CA GLU A 73 -9.11 -10.59 8.68
C GLU A 73 -10.03 -9.46 8.23
N LYS A 74 -10.18 -8.45 9.04
CA LYS A 74 -10.97 -7.27 8.73
C LYS A 74 -10.06 -6.07 8.46
N TYR A 75 -10.32 -5.35 7.36
CA TYR A 75 -9.65 -4.07 7.11
C TYR A 75 -10.19 -2.96 8.00
N CYS A 76 -9.34 -2.02 8.35
CA CYS A 76 -9.74 -0.77 9.02
C CYS A 76 -10.75 0.01 8.18
N THR A 77 -11.60 0.78 8.84
CA THR A 77 -12.39 1.81 8.17
C THR A 77 -11.50 2.99 7.79
N LEU A 78 -11.98 3.88 6.91
CA LEU A 78 -11.24 5.08 6.54
C LEU A 78 -10.97 5.98 7.77
N GLU A 79 -11.95 6.11 8.65
CA GLU A 79 -11.82 6.90 9.88
C GLU A 79 -10.71 6.35 10.78
N GLN A 80 -10.64 5.03 10.94
CA GLN A 80 -9.58 4.39 11.72
C GLN A 80 -8.19 4.63 11.12
N VAL A 81 -8.05 4.51 9.80
CA VAL A 81 -6.77 4.79 9.12
C VAL A 81 -6.39 6.26 9.27
N GLN A 82 -7.35 7.18 9.12
CA GLN A 82 -7.13 8.61 9.30
C GLN A 82 -6.73 8.95 10.76
N GLU A 83 -7.34 8.29 11.74
CA GLU A 83 -6.93 8.42 13.14
C GLU A 83 -5.47 7.98 13.35
N LEU A 84 -5.09 6.82 12.80
CA LEU A 84 -3.70 6.33 12.88
C LEU A 84 -2.72 7.32 12.23
N CYS A 85 -3.03 7.84 11.04
CA CYS A 85 -2.20 8.85 10.36
C CYS A 85 -2.12 10.16 11.14
N GLY A 86 -3.19 10.56 11.83
CA GLY A 86 -3.21 11.76 12.68
C GLY A 86 -2.46 11.60 14.01
N LYS A 87 -2.32 10.37 14.49
CA LYS A 87 -1.68 10.06 15.78
C LYS A 87 -0.21 9.68 15.66
N TYR A 88 0.17 9.08 14.55
CA TYR A 88 1.52 8.58 14.28
C TYR A 88 2.08 9.23 13.01
N ASP A 89 3.38 9.10 12.76
CA ASP A 89 4.06 9.68 11.59
C ASP A 89 3.80 8.86 10.30
N PHE A 90 2.51 8.73 9.94
CA PHE A 90 2.08 8.05 8.72
C PHE A 90 1.29 8.97 7.82
N GLU A 91 1.47 8.78 6.51
CA GLU A 91 0.69 9.46 5.47
C GLU A 91 -0.31 8.49 4.82
N LEU A 92 -1.43 9.04 4.36
CA LEU A 92 -2.43 8.28 3.62
C LEU A 92 -1.99 8.13 2.16
N GLY A 93 -2.11 6.92 1.61
CA GLY A 93 -1.91 6.62 0.21
C GLY A 93 -3.10 5.89 -0.40
N TRP A 94 -3.14 5.82 -1.72
CA TRP A 94 -4.20 5.15 -2.46
C TRP A 94 -3.71 3.88 -3.13
N HIS A 95 -4.55 2.82 -3.11
CA HIS A 95 -4.22 1.50 -3.66
C HIS A 95 -5.37 0.93 -4.49
N THR A 96 -6.00 1.79 -5.28
CA THR A 96 -7.16 1.49 -6.11
C THR A 96 -8.46 1.23 -5.34
N TRP A 97 -9.56 1.16 -6.07
CA TRP A 97 -10.85 0.76 -5.51
C TRP A 97 -10.91 -0.74 -5.28
N SER A 98 -10.68 -1.53 -6.32
CA SER A 98 -11.00 -2.97 -6.37
C SER A 98 -9.78 -3.89 -6.41
N HIS A 99 -8.56 -3.35 -6.26
CA HIS A 99 -7.29 -4.11 -6.29
C HIS A 99 -7.09 -4.93 -7.58
N ARG A 100 -7.59 -4.45 -8.71
CA ARG A 100 -7.41 -5.10 -10.02
C ARG A 100 -6.03 -4.76 -10.61
N ASP A 101 -5.46 -5.70 -11.36
CA ASP A 101 -4.24 -5.41 -12.15
C ASP A 101 -4.55 -4.37 -13.24
N LEU A 102 -4.00 -3.17 -13.07
CA LEU A 102 -4.26 -2.03 -13.95
C LEU A 102 -3.76 -2.24 -15.37
N CYS A 103 -2.78 -3.11 -15.59
CA CYS A 103 -2.25 -3.39 -16.91
C CYS A 103 -3.28 -4.07 -17.84
N ASN A 104 -4.27 -4.73 -17.26
CA ASN A 104 -5.33 -5.46 -17.96
C ASN A 104 -6.61 -4.64 -18.14
N LEU A 105 -6.65 -3.37 -17.73
CA LEU A 105 -7.82 -2.52 -17.77
C LEU A 105 -7.76 -1.53 -18.94
N SER A 106 -8.92 -1.04 -19.38
CA SER A 106 -9.01 0.12 -20.27
C SER A 106 -8.56 1.41 -19.58
N ASP A 107 -8.20 2.44 -20.35
CA ASP A 107 -7.80 3.74 -19.78
C ASP A 107 -8.90 4.35 -18.88
N GLU A 108 -10.17 4.16 -19.25
CA GLU A 108 -11.30 4.65 -18.47
C GLU A 108 -11.42 3.92 -17.12
N GLU A 109 -11.27 2.59 -17.13
CA GLU A 109 -11.25 1.80 -15.89
C GLU A 109 -10.07 2.16 -15.01
N ILE A 110 -8.86 2.33 -15.59
CA ILE A 110 -7.68 2.76 -14.84
C ILE A 110 -7.96 4.11 -14.16
N ARG A 111 -8.52 5.09 -14.90
CA ARG A 111 -8.85 6.41 -14.33
C ARG A 111 -9.81 6.31 -13.15
N ARG A 112 -10.79 5.42 -13.20
CA ARG A 112 -11.69 5.16 -12.06
C ARG A 112 -10.93 4.56 -10.88
N GLU A 113 -10.13 3.54 -11.13
CA GLU A 113 -9.36 2.85 -10.08
C GLU A 113 -8.37 3.77 -9.37
N VAL A 114 -7.70 4.66 -10.10
CA VAL A 114 -6.70 5.57 -9.53
C VAL A 114 -7.29 6.83 -8.90
N THR A 115 -8.58 7.12 -9.10
CA THR A 115 -9.22 8.29 -8.50
C THR A 115 -9.52 8.03 -7.03
N SER A 116 -8.75 8.68 -6.15
CA SER A 116 -8.95 8.62 -4.70
C SER A 116 -10.13 9.50 -4.26
N PRO A 117 -10.94 9.07 -3.28
CA PRO A 117 -12.01 9.88 -2.70
C PRO A 117 -11.51 10.94 -1.71
N PHE A 118 -10.21 10.98 -1.42
CA PHE A 118 -9.56 11.92 -0.52
C PHE A 118 -8.23 12.40 -1.12
N PRO A 119 -7.75 13.59 -0.72
CA PRO A 119 -6.43 14.07 -1.15
C PRO A 119 -5.32 13.16 -0.62
N CYS A 120 -4.49 12.65 -1.50
CA CYS A 120 -3.27 11.93 -1.14
C CYS A 120 -2.21 12.08 -2.24
N LYS A 121 -0.95 11.94 -1.86
CA LYS A 121 0.21 12.15 -2.74
C LYS A 121 0.77 10.85 -3.30
N TYR A 122 0.44 9.74 -2.67
CA TYR A 122 1.10 8.46 -2.88
C TYR A 122 0.14 7.42 -3.42
N PHE A 123 0.63 6.66 -4.38
CA PHE A 123 -0.10 5.57 -5.00
C PHE A 123 0.69 4.26 -4.89
N ALA A 124 0.02 3.14 -4.70
CA ALA A 124 0.63 1.82 -4.81
C ALA A 124 -0.07 1.03 -5.93
N TYR A 125 0.74 0.37 -6.78
CA TYR A 125 0.20 -0.48 -7.83
C TYR A 125 -0.25 -1.83 -7.27
N PRO A 126 -1.49 -2.28 -7.52
CA PRO A 126 -1.91 -3.65 -7.22
C PRO A 126 -0.92 -4.66 -7.84
N TYR A 127 -0.53 -5.66 -7.06
CA TYR A 127 0.48 -6.66 -7.44
C TYR A 127 1.86 -6.08 -7.81
N GLY A 128 2.06 -4.78 -7.65
CA GLY A 128 3.26 -4.06 -8.07
C GLY A 128 3.42 -3.94 -9.59
N THR A 129 2.42 -4.34 -10.37
CA THR A 129 2.47 -4.35 -11.84
C THR A 129 2.12 -2.97 -12.42
N PHE A 130 2.90 -2.53 -13.39
CA PHE A 130 2.66 -1.31 -14.13
C PHE A 130 3.29 -1.39 -15.52
N ASN A 131 2.84 -0.53 -16.42
CA ASN A 131 3.45 -0.24 -17.71
C ASN A 131 3.41 1.27 -17.95
N GLU A 132 4.03 1.76 -19.02
CA GLU A 132 4.13 3.20 -19.29
C GLU A 132 2.75 3.88 -19.44
N ARG A 133 1.74 3.15 -19.94
CA ARG A 133 0.36 3.63 -20.04
C ARG A 133 -0.25 3.87 -18.64
N VAL A 134 -0.09 2.91 -17.74
CA VAL A 134 -0.57 3.01 -16.35
C VAL A 134 0.16 4.14 -15.61
N VAL A 135 1.49 4.21 -15.74
CA VAL A 135 2.31 5.28 -15.14
C VAL A 135 1.82 6.66 -15.59
N ARG A 136 1.56 6.84 -16.89
CA ARG A 136 1.04 8.10 -17.42
C ARG A 136 -0.29 8.49 -16.77
N ILE A 137 -1.24 7.56 -16.65
CA ILE A 137 -2.56 7.83 -16.07
C ILE A 137 -2.45 8.13 -14.56
N VAL A 138 -1.62 7.43 -13.82
CA VAL A 138 -1.36 7.69 -12.40
C VAL A 138 -0.75 9.09 -12.22
N LYS A 139 0.18 9.47 -13.08
CA LYS A 139 0.78 10.81 -13.09
C LYS A 139 -0.25 11.89 -13.41
N GLU A 140 -1.10 11.67 -14.42
CA GLU A 140 -2.21 12.57 -14.80
C GLU A 140 -3.24 12.73 -13.67
N ALA A 141 -3.41 11.71 -12.82
CA ALA A 141 -4.29 11.75 -11.64
C ALA A 141 -3.74 12.64 -10.50
N GLY A 142 -2.50 13.13 -10.60
CA GLY A 142 -1.93 14.12 -9.68
C GLY A 142 -1.11 13.53 -8.53
N TYR A 143 -0.79 12.25 -8.55
CA TYR A 143 0.10 11.66 -7.55
C TYR A 143 1.54 12.18 -7.70
N GLU A 144 2.24 12.34 -6.58
CA GLU A 144 3.65 12.74 -6.55
C GLU A 144 4.60 11.54 -6.69
N LYS A 145 4.20 10.38 -6.13
CA LYS A 145 4.98 9.14 -6.17
C LYS A 145 4.08 7.93 -6.32
N ALA A 146 4.62 6.89 -6.98
CA ALA A 146 3.95 5.60 -7.05
C ALA A 146 4.93 4.44 -6.78
N TYR A 147 4.41 3.42 -6.11
CA TYR A 147 5.18 2.35 -5.51
C TYR A 147 4.79 0.99 -6.11
N SER A 148 5.80 0.22 -6.46
CA SER A 148 5.72 -1.17 -6.88
C SER A 148 6.09 -2.09 -5.69
N VAL A 149 5.91 -3.40 -5.85
CA VAL A 149 6.39 -4.43 -4.90
C VAL A 149 7.55 -5.23 -5.48
N THR A 150 8.08 -4.86 -6.62
CA THR A 150 9.29 -5.47 -7.18
C THR A 150 10.48 -5.15 -6.29
N GLN A 151 11.21 -6.19 -5.88
CA GLN A 151 12.47 -5.99 -5.17
C GLN A 151 13.49 -5.32 -6.09
N GLY A 152 14.22 -4.36 -5.59
CA GLY A 152 15.25 -3.68 -6.36
C GLY A 152 15.72 -2.37 -5.77
N THR A 153 16.69 -1.80 -6.42
CA THR A 153 17.23 -0.47 -6.12
C THR A 153 16.56 0.55 -7.01
N LEU A 154 16.16 1.68 -6.44
CA LEU A 154 15.61 2.77 -7.21
C LEU A 154 16.63 3.31 -8.21
N ASN A 155 16.34 3.22 -9.50
CA ASN A 155 17.16 3.82 -10.54
C ASN A 155 16.64 5.23 -10.88
N ILE A 156 17.27 6.24 -10.32
CA ILE A 156 16.90 7.65 -10.53
C ILE A 156 17.19 8.17 -11.95
N ASN A 157 17.89 7.39 -12.77
CA ASN A 157 18.24 7.77 -14.14
C ASN A 157 17.17 7.35 -15.17
N VAL A 158 16.13 6.62 -14.76
CA VAL A 158 15.02 6.29 -15.66
C VAL A 158 13.96 7.40 -15.65
N PRO A 159 13.31 7.70 -16.79
CA PRO A 159 12.20 8.65 -16.82
C PRO A 159 11.09 8.26 -15.83
N ASP A 160 10.51 9.26 -15.19
CA ASP A 160 9.41 9.08 -14.23
C ASP A 160 9.73 8.09 -13.08
N TYR A 161 10.99 8.03 -12.63
CA TYR A 161 11.46 7.11 -11.59
C TYR A 161 10.63 7.23 -10.29
N GLN A 162 10.08 8.42 -9.99
CA GLN A 162 9.23 8.65 -8.82
C GLN A 162 7.90 7.88 -8.90
N PHE A 163 7.50 7.41 -10.09
CA PHE A 163 6.35 6.55 -10.31
C PHE A 163 6.71 5.07 -10.48
N LYS A 164 7.96 4.70 -10.20
CA LYS A 164 8.50 3.33 -10.37
C LYS A 164 9.33 2.93 -9.14
N ILE A 165 8.90 3.39 -7.95
CA ILE A 165 9.65 3.17 -6.71
C ILE A 165 9.46 1.72 -6.26
N HIS A 166 10.57 1.02 -6.10
CA HIS A 166 10.58 -0.34 -5.57
C HIS A 166 10.35 -0.33 -4.06
N ARG A 167 9.58 -1.30 -3.58
CA ARG A 167 9.43 -1.60 -2.16
C ARG A 167 9.92 -3.02 -1.92
N ASN A 168 10.81 -3.18 -0.95
CA ASN A 168 11.32 -4.49 -0.60
C ASN A 168 10.44 -5.10 0.49
N TYR A 169 10.06 -6.36 0.31
CA TYR A 169 9.42 -7.12 1.36
C TYR A 169 10.42 -7.40 2.49
N VAL A 170 9.96 -7.27 3.71
CA VAL A 170 10.68 -7.82 4.85
C VAL A 170 10.48 -9.34 4.80
N SER A 171 11.50 -10.07 4.37
CA SER A 171 11.49 -11.52 4.47
C SER A 171 11.89 -11.91 5.89
N TRP A 172 10.99 -12.57 6.59
CA TRP A 172 11.29 -13.20 7.87
C TRP A 172 12.03 -14.50 7.59
N ILE A 173 13.23 -14.62 8.11
CA ILE A 173 13.98 -15.89 8.17
C ILE A 173 13.47 -16.69 9.37
#